data_30255001aea6d88a1ec85ed929cee08b
#
_entry.id   30255001aea6d88a1ec85ed929cee08b
#
_cell.length_a   1.000
_cell.length_b   1.000
_cell.length_c   1.000
_cell.angle_alpha   90.00
_cell.angle_beta   90.00
_cell.angle_gamma   90.00
#
_symmetry.space_group_name_H-M   'P 1'
#
loop_
_entity.id
_entity.type
_entity.pdbx_description
1 polymer ?
#
loop_
_entity_poly.entity_id
_entity_poly.type
_entity_poly.pdbx_seq_one_letter_code
_entity_poly.pdbx_strand_id
1 'polypeptide(L)'
;MLQLFNTLNRKAFRNGFIAMVIVIVLVFLGSRNLQNFDAALIAYLFGTVFAVFGITYRYSVWLQRPPTKLYWSRTWQFAFSKSFIAYIGRMFALFIKNIVFQRFIYPRGRNRWVGHFLLATGCSIAFAVTIPLTLGWIHFTLKPGSFDIYEAHLFGFSV
;
A
#
# COMPACT_ATOMS: atom_id res chain seq x y z
N MET A 1 -19.46 22.98 14.51
CA MET A 1 -18.49 21.92 14.83
C MET A 1 -19.15 20.58 15.21
N LEU A 2 -20.18 20.57 16.03
CA LEU A 2 -20.93 19.34 16.44
C LEU A 2 -21.64 18.62 15.28
N GLN A 3 -22.07 19.28 14.22
CA GLN A 3 -22.71 18.62 13.05
C GLN A 3 -21.75 17.81 12.18
N LEU A 4 -20.46 18.14 12.17
CA LEU A 4 -19.43 17.38 11.44
C LEU A 4 -19.21 15.99 12.04
N PHE A 5 -19.31 15.84 13.35
CA PHE A 5 -19.17 14.55 14.02
C PHE A 5 -20.36 13.60 13.82
N ASN A 6 -21.54 14.15 13.50
CA ASN A 6 -22.74 13.32 13.23
C ASN A 6 -22.71 12.67 11.83
N THR A 7 -21.82 13.11 10.95
CA THR A 7 -21.61 12.51 9.61
C THR A 7 -20.53 11.43 9.58
N LEU A 8 -19.77 11.26 10.66
CA LEU A 8 -18.74 10.24 10.76
C LEU A 8 -19.36 8.83 10.89
N ASN A 9 -19.08 8.00 9.90
CA ASN A 9 -19.51 6.62 9.92
C ASN A 9 -18.69 5.83 10.96
N ARG A 10 -19.29 5.56 12.13
CA ARG A 10 -18.61 4.89 13.26
C ARG A 10 -17.99 3.54 12.90
N LYS A 11 -18.65 2.75 12.03
CA LYS A 11 -18.10 1.46 11.57
C LYS A 11 -16.87 1.64 10.70
N ALA A 12 -16.92 2.60 9.77
CA ALA A 12 -15.79 2.90 8.91
C ALA A 12 -14.62 3.48 9.70
N PHE A 13 -14.89 4.36 10.66
CA PHE A 13 -13.87 4.92 11.54
C PHE A 13 -13.16 3.83 12.35
N ARG A 14 -13.94 2.93 12.98
CA ARG A 14 -13.36 1.80 13.71
C ARG A 14 -12.49 0.92 12.84
N ASN A 15 -12.94 0.59 11.63
CA ASN A 15 -12.16 -0.24 10.70
C ASN A 15 -10.86 0.46 10.26
N GLY A 16 -10.92 1.76 9.97
CA GLY A 16 -9.74 2.56 9.66
C GLY A 16 -8.75 2.63 10.81
N PHE A 17 -9.26 2.82 12.03
CA PHE A 17 -8.42 2.86 13.23
C PHE A 17 -7.76 1.51 13.51
N ILE A 18 -8.49 0.41 13.40
CA ILE A 18 -7.93 -0.94 13.56
C ILE A 18 -6.83 -1.20 12.51
N ALA A 19 -7.08 -0.88 11.24
CA ALA A 19 -6.08 -1.05 10.19
C ALA A 19 -4.83 -0.20 10.45
N MET A 20 -4.99 1.03 10.91
CA MET A 20 -3.90 1.92 11.31
C MET A 20 -3.05 1.29 12.42
N VAL A 21 -3.68 0.81 13.49
CA VAL A 21 -2.99 0.17 14.62
C VAL A 21 -2.25 -1.09 14.16
N ILE A 22 -2.87 -1.92 13.32
CA ILE A 22 -2.22 -3.12 12.76
C ILE A 22 -0.94 -2.74 12.00
N VAL A 23 -0.98 -1.71 11.15
CA VAL A 23 0.19 -1.28 10.39
C VAL A 23 1.28 -0.75 11.32
N ILE A 24 0.94 0.03 12.34
CA ILE A 24 1.92 0.52 13.33
C ILE A 24 2.60 -0.68 14.02
N VAL A 25 1.83 -1.66 14.47
CA VAL A 25 2.39 -2.87 15.13
C VAL A 25 3.28 -3.66 14.16
N LEU A 26 2.85 -3.85 12.91
CA LEU A 26 3.65 -4.55 11.90
C LEU A 26 4.96 -3.84 11.59
N VAL A 27 4.94 -2.51 11.48
CA VAL A 27 6.15 -1.71 11.27
C VAL A 27 7.07 -1.82 12.49
N PHE A 28 6.53 -1.71 13.70
CA PHE A 28 7.32 -1.81 14.92
C PHE A 28 8.00 -3.18 15.06
N LEU A 29 7.26 -4.27 14.82
CA LEU A 29 7.80 -5.63 14.85
C LEU A 29 8.79 -5.89 13.70
N GLY A 30 8.45 -5.46 12.49
CA GLY A 30 9.26 -5.68 11.28
C GLY A 30 10.56 -4.89 11.28
N SER A 31 10.57 -3.69 11.88
CA SER A 31 11.76 -2.85 11.99
C SER A 31 12.67 -3.15 13.19
N ARG A 32 12.45 -4.26 13.89
CA ARG A 32 13.16 -4.62 15.13
C ARG A 32 13.14 -3.49 16.17
N ASN A 33 11.95 -3.05 16.55
CA ASN A 33 11.74 -1.94 17.47
C ASN A 33 12.37 -0.63 16.97
N LEU A 34 12.20 -0.34 15.68
CA LEU A 34 12.70 0.86 15.01
C LEU A 34 14.24 0.98 14.92
N GLN A 35 14.99 -0.10 15.16
CA GLN A 35 16.45 -0.08 15.03
C GLN A 35 16.91 0.16 13.58
N ASN A 36 16.10 -0.25 12.60
CA ASN A 36 16.37 -0.04 11.18
C ASN A 36 15.76 1.28 10.65
N PHE A 37 15.28 2.14 11.56
CA PHE A 37 14.58 3.37 11.17
C PHE A 37 15.57 4.54 11.05
N ASP A 38 15.70 5.06 9.85
CA ASP A 38 16.36 6.34 9.60
C ASP A 38 15.37 7.51 9.72
N ALA A 39 15.86 8.73 9.94
CA ALA A 39 15.06 9.93 10.05
C ALA A 39 14.14 10.15 8.83
N ALA A 40 14.60 9.81 7.63
CA ALA A 40 13.81 9.86 6.40
C ALA A 40 12.59 8.93 6.43
N LEU A 41 12.67 7.76 7.08
CA LEU A 41 11.58 6.80 7.17
C LEU A 41 10.45 7.25 8.09
N ILE A 42 10.70 8.17 9.02
CA ILE A 42 9.68 8.71 9.94
C ILE A 42 8.56 9.40 9.15
N ALA A 43 8.91 10.23 8.16
CA ALA A 43 7.92 10.91 7.32
C ALA A 43 7.08 9.90 6.49
N TYR A 44 7.72 8.85 5.96
CA TYR A 44 7.04 7.78 5.26
C TYR A 44 6.10 6.99 6.17
N LEU A 45 6.49 6.74 7.43
CA LEU A 45 5.63 6.08 8.42
C LEU A 45 4.35 6.88 8.66
N PHE A 46 4.47 8.18 8.93
CA PHE A 46 3.29 9.04 9.13
C PHE A 46 2.41 9.06 7.89
N GLY A 47 2.98 9.23 6.70
CA GLY A 47 2.25 9.20 5.44
C GLY A 47 1.52 7.87 5.23
N THR A 48 2.19 6.76 5.50
CA THR A 48 1.62 5.40 5.36
C THR A 48 0.48 5.16 6.33
N VAL A 49 0.66 5.49 7.61
CA VAL A 49 -0.36 5.34 8.66
C VAL A 49 -1.61 6.16 8.32
N PHE A 50 -1.41 7.41 7.90
CA PHE A 50 -2.51 8.30 7.49
C PHE A 50 -3.23 7.78 6.24
N ALA A 51 -2.48 7.33 5.24
CA ALA A 51 -3.02 6.76 4.00
C ALA A 51 -3.83 5.48 4.29
N VAL A 52 -3.32 4.58 5.10
CA VAL A 52 -4.01 3.33 5.48
C VAL A 52 -5.33 3.63 6.19
N PHE A 53 -5.32 4.57 7.13
CA PHE A 53 -6.56 5.02 7.78
C PHE A 53 -7.56 5.57 6.76
N GLY A 54 -7.14 6.51 5.93
CA GLY A 54 -8.00 7.18 4.95
C GLY A 54 -8.57 6.24 3.90
N ILE A 55 -7.73 5.36 3.35
CA ILE A 55 -8.16 4.35 2.36
C ILE A 55 -9.15 3.37 2.98
N THR A 56 -8.82 2.82 4.16
CA THR A 56 -9.68 1.85 4.85
C THR A 56 -11.00 2.47 5.27
N TYR A 57 -11.00 3.72 5.75
CA TYR A 57 -12.21 4.46 6.08
C TYR A 57 -13.11 4.62 4.84
N ARG A 58 -12.57 5.16 3.75
CA ARG A 58 -13.32 5.38 2.50
C ARG A 58 -13.85 4.08 1.92
N TYR A 59 -13.02 3.05 1.89
CA TYR A 59 -13.41 1.74 1.40
C TYR A 59 -14.51 1.11 2.26
N SER A 60 -14.42 1.22 3.58
CA SER A 60 -15.46 0.75 4.50
C SER A 60 -16.78 1.48 4.33
N VAL A 61 -16.78 2.80 4.07
CA VAL A 61 -17.99 3.56 3.74
C VAL A 61 -18.58 3.08 2.41
N TRP A 62 -17.73 2.86 1.43
CA TRP A 62 -18.15 2.41 0.11
C TRP A 62 -18.80 1.02 0.13
N LEU A 63 -18.21 0.08 0.90
CA LEU A 63 -18.73 -1.28 1.06
C LEU A 63 -20.09 -1.36 1.78
N GLN A 64 -20.50 -0.31 2.49
CA GLN A 64 -21.80 -0.27 3.17
C GLN A 64 -22.96 0.06 2.20
N ARG A 65 -22.66 0.57 1.01
CA ARG A 65 -23.68 0.89 -0.01
C ARG A 65 -24.24 -0.41 -0.61
N PRO A 66 -25.58 -0.53 -0.79
CA PRO A 66 -26.21 -1.78 -1.21
C PRO A 66 -25.59 -2.43 -2.46
N PRO A 67 -25.33 -1.70 -3.57
CA PRO A 67 -24.74 -2.30 -4.77
C PRO A 67 -23.35 -2.89 -4.51
N THR A 68 -22.50 -2.15 -3.79
CA THR A 68 -21.13 -2.54 -3.53
C THR A 68 -21.03 -3.71 -2.56
N LYS A 69 -21.90 -3.73 -1.55
CA LYS A 69 -21.99 -4.85 -0.61
C LYS A 69 -22.33 -6.16 -1.33
N LEU A 70 -23.22 -6.12 -2.31
CA LEU A 70 -23.56 -7.28 -3.13
C LEU A 70 -22.37 -7.77 -3.95
N TYR A 71 -21.67 -6.85 -4.62
CA TYR A 71 -20.46 -7.21 -5.39
C TYR A 71 -19.38 -7.79 -4.49
N TRP A 72 -19.15 -7.23 -3.32
CA TRP A 72 -18.20 -7.74 -2.34
C TRP A 72 -18.52 -9.18 -1.91
N SER A 73 -19.78 -9.44 -1.54
CA SER A 73 -20.22 -10.78 -1.16
C SER A 73 -20.04 -11.78 -2.30
N ARG A 74 -20.40 -11.42 -3.53
CA ARG A 74 -20.22 -12.27 -4.71
C ARG A 74 -18.76 -12.48 -5.07
N THR A 75 -17.89 -11.51 -4.87
CA THR A 75 -16.44 -11.65 -5.08
C THR A 75 -15.86 -12.72 -4.17
N TRP A 76 -16.24 -12.75 -2.90
CA TRP A 76 -15.80 -13.80 -1.98
C TRP A 76 -16.35 -15.17 -2.34
N GLN A 77 -17.62 -15.27 -2.69
CA GLN A 77 -18.22 -16.53 -3.16
C GLN A 77 -17.50 -17.07 -4.39
N PHE A 78 -17.13 -16.20 -5.33
CA PHE A 78 -16.38 -16.57 -6.51
C PHE A 78 -14.94 -16.98 -6.17
N ALA A 79 -14.25 -16.25 -5.29
CA ALA A 79 -12.87 -16.53 -4.89
C ALA A 79 -12.71 -17.93 -4.25
N PHE A 80 -13.75 -18.42 -3.56
CA PHE A 80 -13.77 -19.77 -2.98
C PHE A 80 -14.45 -20.82 -3.86
N SER A 81 -14.82 -20.48 -5.09
CA SER A 81 -15.44 -21.42 -6.03
C SER A 81 -14.39 -22.16 -6.88
N LYS A 82 -14.74 -23.36 -7.35
CA LYS A 82 -13.90 -24.13 -8.29
C LYS A 82 -13.63 -23.36 -9.60
N SER A 83 -14.52 -22.46 -9.97
CA SER A 83 -14.41 -21.62 -11.16
C SER A 83 -13.27 -20.59 -11.06
N PHE A 84 -12.82 -20.24 -9.85
CA PHE A 84 -11.73 -19.29 -9.64
C PHE A 84 -10.46 -19.70 -10.39
N ILE A 85 -10.09 -20.99 -10.29
CA ILE A 85 -8.86 -21.52 -10.93
C ILE A 85 -8.95 -21.39 -12.46
N ALA A 86 -10.13 -21.67 -13.04
CA ALA A 86 -10.33 -21.55 -14.48
C ALA A 86 -10.21 -20.10 -15.00
N TYR A 87 -10.53 -19.12 -14.17
CA TYR A 87 -10.49 -17.70 -14.54
C TYR A 87 -9.25 -16.94 -14.09
N ILE A 88 -8.34 -17.57 -13.32
CA ILE A 88 -7.18 -16.89 -12.73
C ILE A 88 -6.28 -16.23 -13.79
N GLY A 89 -6.04 -16.87 -14.91
CA GLY A 89 -5.25 -16.31 -16.00
C GLY A 89 -5.88 -15.05 -16.60
N ARG A 90 -7.21 -15.08 -16.80
CA ARG A 90 -7.94 -13.90 -17.27
C ARG A 90 -7.96 -12.77 -16.26
N MET A 91 -8.10 -13.09 -14.97
CA MET A 91 -8.04 -12.11 -13.89
C MET A 91 -6.65 -11.47 -13.80
N PHE A 92 -5.59 -12.28 -13.94
CA PHE A 92 -4.22 -11.78 -13.97
C PHE A 92 -3.97 -10.85 -15.16
N ALA A 93 -4.42 -11.22 -16.35
CA ALA A 93 -4.33 -10.36 -17.53
C ALA A 93 -5.07 -9.03 -17.35
N LEU A 94 -6.28 -9.06 -16.75
CA LEU A 94 -7.03 -7.85 -16.41
C LEU A 94 -6.36 -7.01 -15.34
N PHE A 95 -5.74 -7.64 -14.35
CA PHE A 95 -4.94 -6.96 -13.32
C PHE A 95 -3.78 -6.20 -13.97
N ILE A 96 -2.96 -6.87 -14.76
CA ILE A 96 -1.84 -6.24 -15.48
C ILE A 96 -2.35 -5.09 -16.35
N LYS A 97 -3.38 -5.30 -17.15
CA LYS A 97 -3.93 -4.29 -18.06
C LYS A 97 -4.47 -3.06 -17.31
N ASN A 98 -5.18 -3.26 -16.20
CA ASN A 98 -5.93 -2.20 -15.54
C ASN A 98 -5.22 -1.64 -14.30
N ILE A 99 -4.44 -2.43 -13.57
CA ILE A 99 -3.73 -1.96 -12.37
C ILE A 99 -2.31 -1.52 -12.75
N VAL A 100 -1.53 -2.38 -13.43
CA VAL A 100 -0.15 -2.05 -13.78
C VAL A 100 -0.12 -0.98 -14.87
N PHE A 101 -0.77 -1.21 -16.01
CA PHE A 101 -0.78 -0.24 -17.13
C PHE A 101 -1.88 0.81 -17.03
N GLN A 102 -2.81 0.71 -16.10
CA GLN A 102 -3.88 1.68 -15.83
C GLN A 102 -4.67 2.09 -17.07
N ARG A 103 -4.87 1.14 -17.99
CA ARG A 103 -5.52 1.40 -19.30
C ARG A 103 -6.95 1.91 -19.19
N PHE A 104 -7.61 1.73 -18.04
CA PHE A 104 -8.94 2.27 -17.80
C PHE A 104 -8.98 3.82 -17.77
N ILE A 105 -7.83 4.49 -17.58
CA ILE A 105 -7.71 5.95 -17.60
C ILE A 105 -7.50 6.45 -19.02
N TYR A 106 -6.89 5.64 -19.91
CA TYR A 106 -6.54 6.04 -21.26
C TYR A 106 -7.69 6.66 -22.07
N PRO A 107 -8.96 6.14 -22.03
CA PRO A 107 -10.10 6.75 -22.73
C PRO A 107 -10.46 8.14 -22.25
N ARG A 108 -10.02 8.54 -21.06
CA ARG A 108 -10.27 9.86 -20.47
C ARG A 108 -9.27 10.93 -20.92
N GLY A 109 -8.27 10.55 -21.71
CA GLY A 109 -7.25 11.42 -22.27
C GLY A 109 -5.83 10.90 -22.03
N ARG A 110 -5.01 10.91 -23.08
CA ARG A 110 -3.64 10.42 -23.05
C ARG A 110 -2.78 11.13 -22.00
N ASN A 111 -2.86 12.45 -21.90
CA ASN A 111 -2.07 13.23 -20.94
C ASN A 111 -2.43 12.88 -19.48
N ARG A 112 -3.72 12.66 -19.21
CA ARG A 112 -4.18 12.22 -17.89
C ARG A 112 -3.67 10.82 -17.56
N TRP A 113 -3.68 9.93 -18.54
CA TRP A 113 -3.14 8.57 -18.36
C TRP A 113 -1.65 8.61 -18.06
N VAL A 114 -0.85 9.36 -18.83
CA VAL A 114 0.60 9.49 -18.61
C VAL A 114 0.89 10.05 -17.23
N GLY A 115 0.26 11.16 -16.84
CA GLY A 115 0.47 11.77 -15.52
C GLY A 115 0.13 10.82 -14.37
N HIS A 116 -1.00 10.13 -14.47
CA HIS A 116 -1.42 9.18 -13.45
C HIS A 116 -0.51 7.94 -13.40
N PHE A 117 -0.09 7.43 -14.56
CA PHE A 117 0.82 6.30 -14.67
C PHE A 117 2.19 6.61 -14.05
N LEU A 118 2.77 7.77 -14.35
CA LEU A 118 4.05 8.20 -13.78
C LEU A 118 3.95 8.34 -12.25
N LEU A 119 2.89 8.98 -11.76
CA LEU A 119 2.67 9.17 -10.33
C LEU A 119 2.53 7.82 -9.61
N ALA A 120 1.69 6.93 -10.12
CA ALA A 120 1.46 5.62 -9.51
C ALA A 120 2.72 4.74 -9.56
N THR A 121 3.47 4.78 -10.66
CA THR A 121 4.74 4.05 -10.79
C THR A 121 5.78 4.60 -9.82
N GLY A 122 5.91 5.93 -9.72
CA GLY A 122 6.82 6.58 -8.76
C GLY A 122 6.50 6.19 -7.32
N CYS A 123 5.21 6.24 -6.93
CA CYS A 123 4.79 5.79 -5.60
C CYS A 123 5.09 4.30 -5.37
N SER A 124 4.85 3.45 -6.38
CA SER A 124 5.12 2.01 -6.27
C SER A 124 6.61 1.71 -6.09
N ILE A 125 7.48 2.41 -6.81
CA ILE A 125 8.94 2.31 -6.66
C ILE A 125 9.36 2.80 -5.27
N ALA A 126 8.83 3.93 -4.80
CA ALA A 126 9.11 4.44 -3.47
C ALA A 126 8.77 3.40 -2.39
N PHE A 127 7.60 2.76 -2.46
CA PHE A 127 7.24 1.67 -1.54
C PHE A 127 8.15 0.44 -1.69
N ALA A 128 8.52 0.07 -2.93
CA ALA A 128 9.40 -1.07 -3.19
C ALA A 128 10.80 -0.88 -2.60
N VAL A 129 11.26 0.35 -2.43
CA VAL A 129 12.53 0.68 -1.76
C VAL A 129 12.34 0.82 -0.24
N THR A 130 11.28 1.52 0.18
CA THR A 130 11.06 1.85 1.60
C THR A 130 10.77 0.59 2.44
N ILE A 131 10.01 -0.37 1.92
CA ILE A 131 9.66 -1.59 2.65
C ILE A 131 10.90 -2.43 2.99
N PRO A 132 11.79 -2.78 2.05
CA PRO A 132 13.02 -3.51 2.36
C PRO A 132 13.95 -2.77 3.32
N LEU A 133 14.06 -1.44 3.22
CA LEU A 133 14.82 -0.62 4.16
C LEU A 133 14.25 -0.70 5.58
N THR A 134 12.93 -0.56 5.71
CA THR A 134 12.24 -0.63 7.00
C THR A 134 12.40 -2.00 7.66
N LEU A 135 12.36 -3.07 6.87
CA LEU A 135 12.52 -4.44 7.34
C LEU A 135 14.00 -4.84 7.56
N GLY A 136 14.95 -3.97 7.22
CA GLY A 136 16.37 -4.24 7.32
C GLY A 136 16.89 -5.28 6.32
N TRP A 137 16.14 -5.53 5.24
CA TRP A 137 16.60 -6.40 4.14
C TRP A 137 17.66 -5.73 3.29
N ILE A 138 17.61 -4.41 3.20
CA ILE A 138 18.60 -3.56 2.55
C ILE A 138 19.07 -2.56 3.61
N HIS A 139 20.37 -2.43 3.80
CA HIS A 139 20.96 -1.37 4.60
C HIS A 139 22.30 -0.95 4.01
N PHE A 140 22.68 0.28 4.30
CA PHE A 140 23.92 0.86 3.82
C PHE A 140 24.82 1.12 5.01
N THR A 141 26.08 0.68 4.94
CA THR A 141 27.10 0.94 5.95
C THR A 141 28.27 1.69 5.32
N LEU A 142 28.87 2.58 6.09
CA LEU A 142 30.11 3.24 5.64
C LEU A 142 31.23 2.21 5.60
N LYS A 143 31.99 2.20 4.48
CA LYS A 143 33.17 1.35 4.36
C LYS A 143 34.20 1.76 5.40
N PRO A 144 34.75 0.80 6.19
CA PRO A 144 35.78 1.10 7.17
C PRO A 144 36.99 1.81 6.52
N GLY A 145 37.30 3.02 7.02
CA GLY A 145 38.43 3.82 6.52
C GLY A 145 38.10 4.78 5.37
N SER A 146 36.84 4.92 4.95
CA SER A 146 36.40 5.93 4.00
C SER A 146 35.28 6.77 4.55
N PHE A 147 35.24 8.09 4.22
CA PHE A 147 34.18 9.01 4.66
C PHE A 147 33.02 9.10 3.67
N ASP A 148 33.18 8.63 2.43
CA ASP A 148 32.24 8.88 1.32
C ASP A 148 31.79 7.60 0.59
N ILE A 149 32.28 6.41 0.98
CA ILE A 149 31.94 5.16 0.29
C ILE A 149 31.00 4.33 1.16
N TYR A 150 29.80 4.08 0.66
CA TYR A 150 28.80 3.22 1.29
C TYR A 150 28.83 1.84 0.65
N GLU A 151 28.85 0.81 1.46
CA GLU A 151 28.60 -0.58 1.03
C GLU A 151 27.12 -0.89 1.21
N ALA A 152 26.49 -1.42 0.15
CA ALA A 152 25.12 -1.89 0.20
C ALA A 152 25.11 -3.34 0.68
N HIS A 153 24.25 -3.63 1.65
CA HIS A 153 24.03 -4.98 2.14
C HIS A 153 22.62 -5.42 1.75
N LEU A 154 22.52 -6.54 1.05
CA LEU A 154 21.26 -7.16 0.67
C LEU A 154 21.13 -8.50 1.42
N PHE A 155 20.13 -8.64 2.30
CA PHE A 155 19.92 -9.81 3.14
C PHE A 155 21.17 -10.23 3.95
N GLY A 156 22.04 -9.28 4.32
CA GLY A 156 23.27 -9.52 5.05
C GLY A 156 24.51 -9.84 4.19
N PHE A 157 24.37 -9.85 2.87
CA PHE A 157 25.49 -9.98 1.93
C PHE A 157 25.90 -8.60 1.42
N SER A 158 27.20 -8.27 1.47
CA SER A 158 27.75 -7.08 0.82
C SER A 158 27.71 -7.24 -0.71
N VAL A 159 27.19 -6.25 -1.41
CA VAL A 159 27.08 -6.21 -2.87
C VAL A 159 27.93 -5.07 -3.41
#